data_34bae095d7b69dba32b475610ffcb026
#
_entry.id   34bae095d7b69dba32b475610ffcb026
#
_cell.length_a   1.000
_cell.length_b   1.000
_cell.length_c   1.000
_cell.angle_alpha   90.00
_cell.angle_beta   90.00
_cell.angle_gamma   90.00
#
_symmetry.space_group_name_H-M   'P 1'
#
loop_
_entity.id
_entity.type
_entity.pdbx_description
1 polymer ?
#
loop_
_entity_poly.entity_id
_entity_poly.type
_entity_poly.pdbx_seq_one_letter_code
_entity_poly.pdbx_strand_id
1 'polypeptide(L)'
;MNTSIIRYIVGYILKIEAALLLIPSIVAAIYREPEGLCYLSVSALCIFLGVLLSFRKPKNHVFYLKEGCVATSLSWIILSFFGAIPFLLTGEITSVPDALFETISGFTTTGASVLTNVEALSHCSLFWRSFTHWVGGMGVLVFLLAVIPLSGGSHINLMRAESPGPSVEKLVPKVRSTARILYVIYLTLTIIEIVLLLLGNMPLFDSLTISFGTAGTGGFGIKNDSMGSYSAYLQWVVTIFMILFGVNFNAFYLILYRKFKKAFRMEEVRYYFLIIFASIAIITMQILHTSAGIFDALRHASFQVASIITTTGYSTIDFNLWSQTCKTILILLMFVGACAGSTGGGIKVSRFVILCKTVKKELNAYIHPKSIKKINFEHKTVEHEVVRATNVYFITYMILFAFSVFAISFDGNDLITNFTAVAATINNIGPGLELVGPTQNFGLFSGFSKFVLMFDMLAGRLELFPLLLLFHPTLWKEIASGKIRKLKK
;
A
#
# COMPACT_ATOMS: atom_id res chain seq x y z
N MET A 1 -17.11 11.66 -20.85
CA MET A 1 -16.80 10.58 -19.88
C MET A 1 -17.95 9.60 -19.76
N ASN A 2 -17.66 8.29 -19.65
CA ASN A 2 -18.67 7.24 -19.54
C ASN A 2 -19.05 6.96 -18.08
N THR A 3 -19.96 7.77 -17.53
CA THR A 3 -20.43 7.66 -16.13
C THR A 3 -21.19 6.36 -15.84
N SER A 4 -21.80 5.73 -16.88
CA SER A 4 -22.54 4.48 -16.71
C SER A 4 -21.65 3.32 -16.35
N ILE A 5 -20.43 3.27 -16.92
CA ILE A 5 -19.47 2.19 -16.62
C ILE A 5 -18.82 2.39 -15.23
N ILE A 6 -18.56 3.66 -14.84
CA ILE A 6 -18.02 3.98 -13.52
C ILE A 6 -19.06 3.56 -12.45
N ARG A 7 -20.32 3.95 -12.60
CA ARG A 7 -21.41 3.53 -11.69
C ARG A 7 -21.50 2.00 -11.58
N TYR A 8 -21.39 1.29 -12.70
CA TYR A 8 -21.44 -0.17 -12.74
C TYR A 8 -20.27 -0.80 -11.99
N ILE A 9 -19.04 -0.29 -12.18
CA ILE A 9 -17.84 -0.74 -11.45
C ILE A 9 -18.01 -0.50 -9.95
N VAL A 10 -18.41 0.71 -9.54
CA VAL A 10 -18.67 1.05 -8.13
C VAL A 10 -19.69 0.09 -7.52
N GLY A 11 -20.80 -0.22 -8.25
CA GLY A 11 -21.78 -1.20 -7.78
C GLY A 11 -21.20 -2.60 -7.55
N TYR A 12 -20.24 -3.05 -8.37
CA TYR A 12 -19.55 -4.32 -8.14
C TYR A 12 -18.56 -4.25 -6.97
N ILE A 13 -17.87 -3.13 -6.81
CA ILE A 13 -16.99 -2.91 -5.66
C ILE A 13 -17.76 -3.01 -4.34
N LEU A 14 -18.94 -2.38 -4.24
CA LEU A 14 -19.79 -2.50 -3.05
C LEU A 14 -20.26 -3.94 -2.79
N LYS A 15 -20.52 -4.74 -3.82
CA LYS A 15 -20.85 -6.16 -3.65
C LYS A 15 -19.66 -6.96 -3.13
N ILE A 16 -18.45 -6.62 -3.57
CA ILE A 16 -17.22 -7.23 -3.06
C ILE A 16 -17.03 -6.82 -1.60
N GLU A 17 -17.16 -5.54 -1.27
CA GLU A 17 -17.07 -5.03 0.11
C GLU A 17 -18.07 -5.75 1.02
N ALA A 18 -19.29 -5.94 0.57
CA ALA A 18 -20.29 -6.69 1.31
C ALA A 18 -19.85 -8.13 1.62
N ALA A 19 -19.25 -8.82 0.63
CA ALA A 19 -18.71 -10.16 0.84
C ALA A 19 -17.50 -10.18 1.78
N LEU A 20 -16.65 -9.15 1.73
CA LEU A 20 -15.51 -9.01 2.63
C LEU A 20 -15.96 -8.76 4.08
N LEU A 21 -17.00 -7.94 4.30
CA LEU A 21 -17.57 -7.65 5.64
C LEU A 21 -18.28 -8.86 6.28
N LEU A 22 -18.67 -9.88 5.52
CA LEU A 22 -19.18 -11.12 6.09
C LEU A 22 -18.13 -11.90 6.86
N ILE A 23 -16.84 -11.79 6.49
CA ILE A 23 -15.77 -12.56 7.14
C ILE A 23 -15.57 -12.12 8.60
N PRO A 24 -15.39 -10.82 8.93
CA PRO A 24 -15.35 -10.39 10.34
C PRO A 24 -16.65 -10.70 11.11
N SER A 25 -17.83 -10.72 10.44
CA SER A 25 -19.06 -11.17 11.08
C SER A 25 -19.00 -12.64 11.48
N ILE A 26 -18.36 -13.50 10.70
CA ILE A 26 -18.11 -14.92 11.05
C ILE A 26 -17.13 -15.01 12.22
N VAL A 27 -16.07 -14.20 12.23
CA VAL A 27 -15.12 -14.14 13.36
C VAL A 27 -15.86 -13.75 14.65
N ALA A 28 -16.71 -12.71 14.61
CA ALA A 28 -17.54 -12.32 15.75
C ALA A 28 -18.43 -13.45 16.24
N ALA A 29 -19.03 -14.23 15.33
CA ALA A 29 -19.85 -15.38 15.70
C ALA A 29 -19.04 -16.47 16.43
N ILE A 30 -17.77 -16.70 16.01
CA ILE A 30 -16.86 -17.67 16.67
C ILE A 30 -16.51 -17.20 18.09
N TYR A 31 -16.19 -15.90 18.26
CA TYR A 31 -15.84 -15.32 19.57
C TYR A 31 -17.07 -14.87 20.40
N ARG A 32 -18.29 -15.00 19.85
CA ARG A 32 -19.57 -14.61 20.48
C ARG A 32 -19.64 -13.12 20.80
N GLU A 33 -19.14 -12.30 19.90
CA GLU A 33 -19.11 -10.85 20.00
C GLU A 33 -20.37 -10.23 19.37
N PRO A 34 -21.10 -9.33 20.05
CA PRO A 34 -22.28 -8.68 19.48
C PRO A 34 -21.94 -7.70 18.34
N GLU A 35 -20.73 -7.19 18.28
CA GLU A 35 -20.20 -6.26 17.28
C GLU A 35 -20.37 -6.81 15.84
N GLY A 36 -20.40 -8.13 15.69
CA GLY A 36 -20.61 -8.78 14.40
C GLY A 36 -21.91 -8.39 13.69
N LEU A 37 -22.94 -8.01 14.44
CA LEU A 37 -24.20 -7.51 13.87
C LEU A 37 -24.02 -6.17 13.15
N CYS A 38 -23.12 -5.32 13.63
CA CYS A 38 -22.77 -4.06 12.96
C CYS A 38 -22.14 -4.33 11.60
N TYR A 39 -21.20 -5.26 11.52
CA TYR A 39 -20.56 -5.69 10.25
C TYR A 39 -21.57 -6.28 9.28
N LEU A 40 -22.49 -7.12 9.78
CA LEU A 40 -23.56 -7.72 8.96
C LEU A 40 -24.52 -6.67 8.41
N SER A 41 -24.90 -5.67 9.21
CA SER A 41 -25.79 -4.58 8.80
C SER A 41 -25.18 -3.73 7.68
N VAL A 42 -23.89 -3.40 7.80
CA VAL A 42 -23.15 -2.66 6.74
C VAL A 42 -22.98 -3.53 5.49
N SER A 43 -22.72 -4.83 5.64
CA SER A 43 -22.70 -5.77 4.52
C SER A 43 -24.02 -5.76 3.74
N ALA A 44 -25.16 -5.83 4.44
CA ALA A 44 -26.49 -5.76 3.83
C ALA A 44 -26.72 -4.42 3.09
N LEU A 45 -26.29 -3.30 3.68
CA LEU A 45 -26.35 -1.98 3.04
C LEU A 45 -25.50 -1.95 1.75
N CYS A 46 -24.28 -2.47 1.79
CA CYS A 46 -23.39 -2.55 0.63
C CYS A 46 -23.97 -3.43 -0.49
N ILE A 47 -24.61 -4.56 -0.16
CA ILE A 47 -25.32 -5.39 -1.15
C ILE A 47 -26.45 -4.60 -1.79
N PHE A 48 -27.29 -3.97 -0.98
CA PHE A 48 -28.44 -3.20 -1.47
C PHE A 48 -27.99 -2.09 -2.43
N LEU A 49 -27.05 -1.25 -2.03
CA LEU A 49 -26.52 -0.18 -2.87
C LEU A 49 -25.76 -0.73 -4.09
N GLY A 50 -25.00 -1.81 -3.93
CA GLY A 50 -24.28 -2.47 -4.99
C GLY A 50 -25.20 -3.03 -6.08
N VAL A 51 -26.33 -3.63 -5.69
CA VAL A 51 -27.36 -4.09 -6.63
C VAL A 51 -28.01 -2.90 -7.34
N LEU A 52 -28.41 -1.87 -6.59
CA LEU A 52 -29.03 -0.67 -7.14
C LEU A 52 -28.16 0.02 -8.20
N LEU A 53 -26.88 0.19 -7.91
CA LEU A 53 -25.94 0.84 -8.83
C LEU A 53 -25.61 -0.01 -10.05
N SER A 54 -25.55 -1.34 -9.89
CA SER A 54 -25.17 -2.27 -10.98
C SER A 54 -26.39 -2.84 -11.74
N PHE A 55 -27.63 -2.51 -11.35
CA PHE A 55 -28.86 -3.04 -11.96
C PHE A 55 -28.93 -2.79 -13.46
N ARG A 56 -28.60 -1.57 -13.92
CA ARG A 56 -28.57 -1.21 -15.33
C ARG A 56 -27.17 -1.40 -15.90
N LYS A 57 -26.98 -2.40 -16.77
CA LYS A 57 -25.72 -2.62 -17.50
C LYS A 57 -25.40 -1.40 -18.39
N PRO A 58 -24.10 -1.04 -18.53
CA PRO A 58 -23.70 0.05 -19.43
C PRO A 58 -23.96 -0.34 -20.89
N LYS A 59 -24.61 0.53 -21.66
CA LYS A 59 -24.81 0.32 -23.10
C LYS A 59 -23.53 0.49 -23.91
N ASN A 60 -22.62 1.34 -23.47
CA ASN A 60 -21.33 1.60 -24.10
C ASN A 60 -20.22 1.02 -23.22
N HIS A 61 -19.44 0.09 -23.76
CA HIS A 61 -18.33 -0.59 -23.11
C HIS A 61 -16.96 0.08 -23.36
N VAL A 62 -16.93 1.23 -24.04
CA VAL A 62 -15.69 1.96 -24.31
C VAL A 62 -15.18 2.58 -23.01
N PHE A 63 -13.95 2.25 -22.66
CA PHE A 63 -13.31 2.57 -21.39
C PHE A 63 -11.87 3.03 -21.65
N TYR A 64 -11.60 4.30 -21.45
CA TYR A 64 -10.29 4.90 -21.63
C TYR A 64 -9.55 5.01 -20.29
N LEU A 65 -8.28 5.40 -20.32
CA LEU A 65 -7.44 5.55 -19.14
C LEU A 65 -8.06 6.52 -18.10
N LYS A 66 -8.67 7.62 -18.56
CA LYS A 66 -9.32 8.58 -17.66
C LYS A 66 -10.48 7.99 -16.87
N GLU A 67 -11.32 7.16 -17.49
CA GLU A 67 -12.38 6.44 -16.77
C GLU A 67 -11.78 5.42 -15.80
N GLY A 68 -10.65 4.80 -16.17
CA GLY A 68 -9.90 3.91 -15.29
C GLY A 68 -9.43 4.61 -14.03
N CYS A 69 -8.73 5.72 -14.17
CA CYS A 69 -8.24 6.50 -13.03
C CYS A 69 -9.37 6.95 -12.11
N VAL A 70 -10.46 7.48 -12.67
CA VAL A 70 -11.62 7.92 -11.88
C VAL A 70 -12.29 6.76 -11.17
N ALA A 71 -12.49 5.63 -11.85
CA ALA A 71 -13.11 4.45 -11.26
C ALA A 71 -12.25 3.88 -10.13
N THR A 72 -10.92 3.83 -10.32
CA THR A 72 -9.96 3.40 -9.31
C THR A 72 -10.04 4.28 -8.07
N SER A 73 -9.85 5.58 -8.22
CA SER A 73 -9.84 6.51 -7.07
C SER A 73 -11.18 6.51 -6.32
N LEU A 74 -12.31 6.51 -7.03
CA LEU A 74 -13.63 6.43 -6.40
C LEU A 74 -13.84 5.08 -5.68
N SER A 75 -13.32 3.98 -6.22
CA SER A 75 -13.44 2.67 -5.60
C SER A 75 -12.72 2.62 -4.25
N TRP A 76 -11.49 3.15 -4.17
CA TRP A 76 -10.73 3.22 -2.93
C TRP A 76 -11.39 4.12 -1.89
N ILE A 77 -11.91 5.29 -2.29
CA ILE A 77 -12.63 6.20 -1.40
C ILE A 77 -13.91 5.52 -0.87
N ILE A 78 -14.69 4.86 -1.73
CA ILE A 78 -15.95 4.21 -1.37
C ILE A 78 -15.71 3.01 -0.45
N LEU A 79 -14.74 2.15 -0.76
CA LEU A 79 -14.35 1.03 0.10
C LEU A 79 -13.97 1.52 1.50
N SER A 80 -13.13 2.55 1.58
CA SER A 80 -12.70 3.10 2.86
C SER A 80 -13.86 3.71 3.64
N PHE A 81 -14.79 4.37 2.95
CA PHE A 81 -15.97 4.96 3.58
C PHE A 81 -16.90 3.90 4.19
N PHE A 82 -17.26 2.87 3.41
CA PHE A 82 -18.14 1.82 3.90
C PHE A 82 -17.45 0.92 4.92
N GLY A 83 -16.16 0.66 4.75
CA GLY A 83 -15.35 -0.10 5.69
C GLY A 83 -15.13 0.60 7.05
N ALA A 84 -15.31 1.94 7.13
CA ALA A 84 -15.25 2.70 8.37
C ALA A 84 -16.55 2.64 9.19
N ILE A 85 -17.69 2.43 8.54
CA ILE A 85 -19.00 2.45 9.21
C ILE A 85 -19.10 1.42 10.36
N PRO A 86 -18.59 0.17 10.23
CA PRO A 86 -18.62 -0.77 11.34
C PRO A 86 -17.98 -0.24 12.62
N PHE A 87 -16.80 0.41 12.53
CA PHE A 87 -16.13 0.99 13.70
C PHE A 87 -16.95 2.05 14.43
N LEU A 88 -17.72 2.84 13.65
CA LEU A 88 -18.64 3.85 14.23
C LEU A 88 -19.86 3.20 14.89
N LEU A 89 -20.42 2.15 14.27
CA LEU A 89 -21.60 1.47 14.78
C LEU A 89 -21.31 0.63 16.03
N THR A 90 -20.13 0.04 16.13
CA THR A 90 -19.66 -0.69 17.32
C THR A 90 -19.35 0.26 18.47
N GLY A 91 -19.08 1.55 18.18
CA GLY A 91 -18.64 2.54 19.16
C GLY A 91 -17.17 2.41 19.58
N GLU A 92 -16.41 1.51 18.96
CA GLU A 92 -14.97 1.33 19.23
C GLU A 92 -14.13 2.52 18.76
N ILE A 93 -14.57 3.17 17.66
CA ILE A 93 -14.02 4.45 17.21
C ILE A 93 -15.21 5.41 17.05
N THR A 94 -15.33 6.38 17.94
CA THR A 94 -16.50 7.28 17.98
C THR A 94 -16.39 8.47 17.03
N SER A 95 -15.18 8.83 16.63
CA SER A 95 -14.89 9.96 15.75
C SER A 95 -14.91 9.54 14.28
N VAL A 96 -15.71 10.23 13.44
CA VAL A 96 -15.77 9.96 11.99
C VAL A 96 -14.42 10.15 11.29
N PRO A 97 -13.64 11.23 11.53
CA PRO A 97 -12.29 11.35 10.98
C PRO A 97 -11.37 10.20 11.38
N ASP A 98 -11.48 9.71 12.61
CA ASP A 98 -10.61 8.63 13.12
C ASP A 98 -10.98 7.28 12.50
N ALA A 99 -12.28 6.97 12.38
CA ALA A 99 -12.72 5.76 11.71
C ALA A 99 -12.33 5.72 10.23
N LEU A 100 -12.45 6.86 9.54
CA LEU A 100 -12.00 6.99 8.15
C LEU A 100 -10.47 6.87 8.04
N PHE A 101 -9.73 7.49 8.94
CA PHE A 101 -8.27 7.42 8.98
C PHE A 101 -7.80 5.96 9.13
N GLU A 102 -8.36 5.24 10.11
CA GLU A 102 -8.02 3.85 10.39
C GLU A 102 -8.33 2.95 9.18
N THR A 103 -9.48 3.15 8.53
CA THR A 103 -9.89 2.33 7.39
C THR A 103 -9.14 2.67 6.11
N ILE A 104 -8.89 3.96 5.84
CA ILE A 104 -8.03 4.39 4.72
C ILE A 104 -6.62 3.82 4.92
N SER A 105 -6.06 3.96 6.12
CA SER A 105 -4.78 3.37 6.48
C SER A 105 -4.78 1.85 6.27
N GLY A 106 -5.87 1.18 6.61
CA GLY A 106 -6.07 -0.25 6.38
C GLY A 106 -6.00 -0.61 4.90
N PHE A 107 -6.90 -0.08 4.09
CA PHE A 107 -6.97 -0.42 2.66
C PHE A 107 -5.75 0.05 1.87
N THR A 108 -5.20 1.24 2.17
CA THR A 108 -3.99 1.72 1.51
C THR A 108 -2.71 1.04 2.00
N THR A 109 -2.86 0.10 2.93
CA THR A 109 -1.76 -0.66 3.54
C THR A 109 -0.68 0.24 4.16
N THR A 110 -1.13 1.34 4.79
CA THR A 110 -0.24 2.30 5.45
C THR A 110 0.15 1.85 6.85
N GLY A 111 -0.81 1.35 7.64
CA GLY A 111 -0.55 0.90 9.01
C GLY A 111 -0.42 2.01 10.04
N ALA A 112 -0.63 3.28 9.68
CA ALA A 112 -0.77 4.38 10.62
C ALA A 112 -2.09 4.24 11.39
N SER A 113 -2.06 4.31 12.71
CA SER A 113 -3.24 4.14 13.57
C SER A 113 -3.49 5.36 14.44
N VAL A 114 -4.76 5.66 14.67
CA VAL A 114 -5.19 6.68 15.64
C VAL A 114 -5.52 6.10 17.00
N LEU A 115 -5.46 4.77 17.14
CA LEU A 115 -5.82 4.06 18.35
C LEU A 115 -4.70 4.14 19.39
N THR A 116 -5.05 4.44 20.62
CA THR A 116 -4.12 4.44 21.76
C THR A 116 -3.97 3.06 22.38
N ASN A 117 -5.01 2.23 22.32
CA ASN A 117 -5.03 0.87 22.82
C ASN A 117 -5.71 -0.06 21.81
N VAL A 118 -4.90 -0.79 21.05
CA VAL A 118 -5.38 -1.71 20.01
C VAL A 118 -6.00 -2.98 20.65
N GLU A 119 -5.48 -3.42 21.81
CA GLU A 119 -5.92 -4.64 22.49
C GLU A 119 -7.32 -4.52 23.11
N ALA A 120 -7.88 -3.31 23.19
CA ALA A 120 -9.24 -3.08 23.66
C ALA A 120 -10.32 -3.34 22.59
N LEU A 121 -9.94 -3.50 21.33
CA LEU A 121 -10.89 -3.80 20.24
C LEU A 121 -11.38 -5.24 20.30
N SER A 122 -12.61 -5.46 19.78
CA SER A 122 -13.14 -6.81 19.55
C SER A 122 -12.29 -7.58 18.52
N HIS A 123 -12.33 -8.92 18.59
CA HIS A 123 -11.62 -9.78 17.62
C HIS A 123 -12.10 -9.53 16.20
N CYS A 124 -13.38 -9.27 15.98
CA CYS A 124 -13.89 -8.98 14.63
C CYS A 124 -13.32 -7.66 14.08
N SER A 125 -13.15 -6.64 14.91
CA SER A 125 -12.55 -5.36 14.50
C SER A 125 -11.04 -5.46 14.30
N LEU A 126 -10.32 -6.19 15.15
CA LEU A 126 -8.90 -6.51 14.95
C LEU A 126 -8.68 -7.30 13.66
N PHE A 127 -9.53 -8.30 13.41
CA PHE A 127 -9.50 -9.06 12.17
C PHE A 127 -9.74 -8.15 10.95
N TRP A 128 -10.78 -7.30 11.00
CA TRP A 128 -11.11 -6.38 9.91
C TRP A 128 -9.94 -5.46 9.57
N ARG A 129 -9.29 -4.85 10.57
CA ARG A 129 -8.11 -4.00 10.38
C ARG A 129 -7.02 -4.73 9.58
N SER A 130 -6.61 -5.91 10.04
CA SER A 130 -5.56 -6.70 9.35
C SER A 130 -6.01 -7.22 7.99
N PHE A 131 -7.29 -7.58 7.85
CA PHE A 131 -7.84 -8.09 6.61
C PHE A 131 -7.94 -7.02 5.53
N THR A 132 -8.21 -5.75 5.89
CA THR A 132 -8.13 -4.63 4.93
C THR A 132 -6.75 -4.49 4.32
N HIS A 133 -5.66 -4.75 5.06
CA HIS A 133 -4.30 -4.80 4.51
C HIS A 133 -4.14 -5.91 3.48
N TRP A 134 -4.63 -7.09 3.78
CA TRP A 134 -4.53 -8.22 2.84
C TRP A 134 -5.26 -7.96 1.53
N VAL A 135 -6.46 -7.39 1.62
CA VAL A 135 -7.27 -6.98 0.45
C VAL A 135 -6.60 -5.84 -0.31
N GLY A 136 -6.10 -4.82 0.41
CA GLY A 136 -5.44 -3.65 -0.15
C GLY A 136 -4.10 -3.98 -0.82
N GLY A 137 -3.34 -4.95 -0.29
CA GLY A 137 -2.00 -5.30 -0.74
C GLY A 137 -1.92 -5.68 -2.21
N MET A 138 -2.85 -6.50 -2.69
CA MET A 138 -2.91 -6.90 -4.11
C MET A 138 -3.71 -5.95 -5.00
N GLY A 139 -4.38 -4.96 -4.40
CA GLY A 139 -5.26 -4.05 -5.11
C GLY A 139 -6.64 -4.63 -5.42
N VAL A 140 -7.66 -3.88 -5.06
CA VAL A 140 -9.06 -4.32 -5.17
C VAL A 140 -9.50 -4.47 -6.62
N LEU A 141 -8.98 -3.62 -7.52
CA LEU A 141 -9.34 -3.67 -8.93
C LEU A 141 -8.62 -4.76 -9.70
N VAL A 142 -7.41 -5.15 -9.28
CA VAL A 142 -6.74 -6.34 -9.83
C VAL A 142 -7.55 -7.59 -9.48
N PHE A 143 -8.13 -7.66 -8.28
CA PHE A 143 -9.09 -8.70 -7.92
C PHE A 143 -10.34 -8.65 -8.81
N LEU A 144 -10.91 -7.49 -9.01
CA LEU A 144 -12.07 -7.26 -9.88
C LEU A 144 -11.79 -7.71 -11.32
N LEU A 145 -10.58 -7.46 -11.84
CA LEU A 145 -10.15 -7.93 -13.17
C LEU A 145 -10.05 -9.45 -13.26
N ALA A 146 -9.68 -10.13 -12.18
CA ALA A 146 -9.61 -11.58 -12.15
C ALA A 146 -11.01 -12.22 -12.17
N VAL A 147 -12.01 -11.56 -11.56
CA VAL A 147 -13.38 -12.08 -11.34
C VAL A 147 -14.35 -11.63 -12.44
N ILE A 148 -14.35 -10.35 -12.84
CA ILE A 148 -15.36 -9.82 -13.77
C ILE A 148 -14.89 -9.91 -15.22
N PRO A 149 -15.67 -10.52 -16.13
CA PRO A 149 -15.40 -10.48 -17.54
C PRO A 149 -15.82 -9.12 -18.12
N LEU A 150 -14.91 -8.13 -18.07
CA LEU A 150 -15.07 -6.89 -18.81
C LEU A 150 -14.71 -7.15 -20.27
N SER A 151 -15.55 -6.72 -21.23
CA SER A 151 -15.30 -6.89 -22.67
C SER A 151 -14.44 -5.75 -23.22
N GLY A 152 -13.50 -6.06 -24.14
CA GLY A 152 -12.67 -5.08 -24.85
C GLY A 152 -11.35 -4.71 -24.17
N GLY A 153 -10.66 -3.68 -24.66
CA GLY A 153 -9.35 -3.18 -24.17
C GLY A 153 -9.35 -2.56 -22.77
N SER A 154 -10.47 -2.58 -22.09
CA SER A 154 -10.72 -1.98 -20.77
C SER A 154 -9.82 -2.52 -19.66
N HIS A 155 -9.44 -3.80 -19.72
CA HIS A 155 -8.59 -4.45 -18.72
C HIS A 155 -7.20 -3.82 -18.58
N ILE A 156 -6.59 -3.40 -19.70
CA ILE A 156 -5.24 -2.80 -19.68
C ILE A 156 -5.27 -1.43 -18.98
N ASN A 157 -6.29 -0.63 -19.27
CA ASN A 157 -6.42 0.70 -18.69
C ASN A 157 -6.68 0.68 -17.19
N LEU A 158 -7.47 -0.29 -16.72
CA LEU A 158 -7.72 -0.46 -15.30
C LEU A 158 -6.46 -0.96 -14.56
N MET A 159 -5.76 -1.94 -15.13
CA MET A 159 -4.51 -2.44 -14.57
C MET A 159 -3.41 -1.37 -14.55
N ARG A 160 -3.32 -0.51 -15.59
CA ARG A 160 -2.38 0.62 -15.60
C ARG A 160 -2.72 1.68 -14.55
N ALA A 161 -3.99 1.86 -14.20
CA ALA A 161 -4.42 2.83 -13.21
C ALA A 161 -4.12 2.37 -11.76
N GLU A 162 -3.97 1.07 -11.51
CA GLU A 162 -3.73 0.50 -10.19
C GLU A 162 -2.34 -0.11 -10.01
N SER A 163 -1.68 -0.51 -11.10
CA SER A 163 -0.40 -1.21 -11.00
C SER A 163 0.76 -0.24 -10.82
N PRO A 164 1.47 -0.30 -9.69
CA PRO A 164 2.58 0.58 -9.40
C PRO A 164 3.82 0.27 -10.24
N GLY A 165 4.42 1.30 -10.83
CA GLY A 165 5.72 1.21 -11.49
C GLY A 165 5.79 1.78 -12.91
N PRO A 166 7.01 2.01 -13.41
CA PRO A 166 7.25 2.67 -14.69
C PRO A 166 6.89 1.82 -15.91
N SER A 167 6.68 0.51 -15.78
CA SER A 167 6.26 -0.35 -16.89
C SER A 167 5.44 -1.54 -16.40
N VAL A 168 4.29 -1.77 -17.01
CA VAL A 168 3.51 -3.00 -16.81
C VAL A 168 4.02 -4.04 -17.80
N GLU A 169 4.97 -4.88 -17.40
CA GLU A 169 5.37 -6.03 -18.20
C GLU A 169 4.23 -7.08 -18.20
N LYS A 170 3.81 -7.46 -19.39
CA LYS A 170 2.84 -8.55 -19.53
C LYS A 170 3.55 -9.89 -19.30
N LEU A 171 3.25 -10.56 -18.18
CA LEU A 171 3.74 -11.92 -17.92
C LEU A 171 3.23 -12.92 -18.97
N VAL A 172 2.00 -12.73 -19.41
CA VAL A 172 1.32 -13.56 -20.41
C VAL A 172 0.47 -12.66 -21.32
N PRO A 173 0.08 -13.12 -22.54
CA PRO A 173 -0.68 -12.30 -23.49
C PRO A 173 -2.02 -11.78 -22.96
N LYS A 174 -2.65 -12.50 -22.00
CA LYS A 174 -3.94 -12.10 -21.40
C LYS A 174 -3.73 -11.49 -20.02
N VAL A 175 -4.14 -10.24 -19.84
CA VAL A 175 -4.08 -9.48 -18.55
C VAL A 175 -4.73 -10.27 -17.40
N ARG A 176 -5.89 -10.90 -17.63
CA ARG A 176 -6.59 -11.73 -16.63
C ARG A 176 -5.74 -12.91 -16.15
N SER A 177 -4.98 -13.54 -17.02
CA SER A 177 -4.07 -14.64 -16.65
C SER A 177 -2.91 -14.14 -15.81
N THR A 178 -2.36 -12.96 -16.14
CA THR A 178 -1.33 -12.29 -15.32
C THR A 178 -1.86 -12.04 -13.91
N ALA A 179 -3.00 -11.38 -13.78
CA ALA A 179 -3.62 -11.10 -12.48
C ALA A 179 -3.82 -12.38 -11.66
N ARG A 180 -4.36 -13.44 -12.27
CA ARG A 180 -4.57 -14.73 -11.59
C ARG A 180 -3.27 -15.34 -11.06
N ILE A 181 -2.19 -15.32 -11.85
CA ILE A 181 -0.90 -15.86 -11.43
C ILE A 181 -0.35 -15.07 -10.23
N LEU A 182 -0.41 -13.74 -10.28
CA LEU A 182 0.02 -12.89 -9.17
C LEU A 182 -0.77 -13.17 -7.89
N TYR A 183 -2.10 -13.35 -7.99
CA TYR A 183 -2.93 -13.73 -6.85
C TYR A 183 -2.57 -15.10 -6.28
N VAL A 184 -2.30 -16.08 -7.12
CA VAL A 184 -1.89 -17.42 -6.66
C VAL A 184 -0.56 -17.35 -5.90
N ILE A 185 0.43 -16.57 -6.40
CA ILE A 185 1.71 -16.37 -5.72
C ILE A 185 1.48 -15.69 -4.36
N TYR A 186 0.68 -14.62 -4.32
CA TYR A 186 0.34 -13.89 -3.11
C TYR A 186 -0.31 -14.79 -2.05
N LEU A 187 -1.34 -15.53 -2.44
CA LEU A 187 -2.04 -16.46 -1.57
C LEU A 187 -1.12 -17.58 -1.05
N THR A 188 -0.28 -18.14 -1.94
CA THR A 188 0.65 -19.22 -1.57
C THR A 188 1.65 -18.71 -0.53
N LEU A 189 2.26 -17.55 -0.72
CA LEU A 189 3.18 -16.96 0.25
C LEU A 189 2.48 -16.68 1.58
N THR A 190 1.26 -16.13 1.57
CA THR A 190 0.47 -15.89 2.79
C THR A 190 0.21 -17.19 3.55
N ILE A 191 -0.19 -18.27 2.85
CA ILE A 191 -0.44 -19.57 3.49
C ILE A 191 0.86 -20.15 4.10
N ILE A 192 1.98 -20.06 3.39
CA ILE A 192 3.26 -20.54 3.90
C ILE A 192 3.66 -19.77 5.16
N GLU A 193 3.48 -18.45 5.19
CA GLU A 193 3.75 -17.63 6.37
C GLU A 193 2.88 -18.06 7.55
N ILE A 194 1.55 -18.21 7.37
CA ILE A 194 0.62 -18.67 8.41
C ILE A 194 1.10 -20.01 9.00
N VAL A 195 1.45 -20.98 8.14
CA VAL A 195 1.93 -22.28 8.60
C VAL A 195 3.21 -22.16 9.43
N LEU A 196 4.18 -21.34 9.00
CA LEU A 196 5.43 -21.14 9.72
C LEU A 196 5.20 -20.43 11.07
N LEU A 197 4.28 -19.46 11.15
CA LEU A 197 3.92 -18.81 12.40
C LEU A 197 3.25 -19.79 13.38
N LEU A 198 2.34 -20.64 12.89
CA LEU A 198 1.71 -21.70 13.68
C LEU A 198 2.74 -22.72 14.20
N LEU A 199 3.73 -23.10 13.38
CA LEU A 199 4.84 -23.97 13.83
C LEU A 199 5.70 -23.32 14.91
N GLY A 200 5.72 -21.99 14.98
CA GLY A 200 6.35 -21.21 16.07
C GLY A 200 5.47 -21.04 17.31
N ASN A 201 4.38 -21.81 17.45
CA ASN A 201 3.40 -21.74 18.53
C ASN A 201 2.67 -20.38 18.65
N MET A 202 2.52 -19.63 17.55
CA MET A 202 1.65 -18.46 17.52
C MET A 202 0.18 -18.90 17.47
N PRO A 203 -0.75 -18.29 18.25
CA PRO A 203 -2.18 -18.58 18.12
C PRO A 203 -2.69 -18.40 16.69
N LEU A 204 -3.71 -19.16 16.28
CA LEU A 204 -4.25 -19.10 14.92
C LEU A 204 -4.73 -17.71 14.54
N PHE A 205 -5.40 -17.01 15.45
CA PHE A 205 -5.89 -15.65 15.23
C PHE A 205 -4.75 -14.68 14.95
N ASP A 206 -3.70 -14.70 15.79
CA ASP A 206 -2.50 -13.88 15.64
C ASP A 206 -1.78 -14.22 14.32
N SER A 207 -1.63 -15.53 14.02
CA SER A 207 -0.98 -15.99 12.78
C SER A 207 -1.69 -15.49 11.53
N LEU A 208 -3.03 -15.49 11.51
CA LEU A 208 -3.83 -14.98 10.40
C LEU A 208 -3.67 -13.46 10.25
N THR A 209 -3.88 -12.72 11.35
CA THR A 209 -3.87 -11.26 11.34
C THR A 209 -2.50 -10.67 11.04
N ILE A 210 -1.43 -11.23 11.62
CA ILE A 210 -0.05 -10.82 11.34
C ILE A 210 0.32 -11.14 9.88
N SER A 211 0.00 -12.35 9.38
CA SER A 211 0.28 -12.69 7.98
C SER A 211 -0.49 -11.79 6.99
N PHE A 212 -1.70 -11.36 7.32
CA PHE A 212 -2.43 -10.41 6.48
C PHE A 212 -1.74 -9.04 6.42
N GLY A 213 -1.26 -8.55 7.56
CA GLY A 213 -0.51 -7.31 7.62
C GLY A 213 0.86 -7.41 6.92
N THR A 214 1.56 -8.55 7.05
CA THR A 214 2.83 -8.80 6.35
C THR A 214 2.63 -8.89 4.85
N ALA A 215 1.67 -9.72 4.40
CA ALA A 215 1.41 -9.94 2.99
C ALA A 215 0.95 -8.66 2.28
N GLY A 216 0.06 -7.89 2.93
CA GLY A 216 -0.38 -6.58 2.44
C GLY A 216 0.71 -5.52 2.55
N THR A 217 1.80 -5.76 3.30
CA THR A 217 2.80 -4.76 3.69
C THR A 217 2.17 -3.55 4.39
N GLY A 218 1.29 -3.82 5.37
CA GLY A 218 0.49 -2.79 6.01
C GLY A 218 0.78 -2.54 7.48
N GLY A 219 1.18 -3.58 8.26
CA GLY A 219 1.74 -3.40 9.60
C GLY A 219 0.77 -3.19 10.76
N PHE A 220 -0.54 -3.30 10.58
CA PHE A 220 -1.44 -3.29 11.72
C PHE A 220 -1.20 -4.49 12.64
N GLY A 221 -0.71 -4.20 13.83
CA GLY A 221 -0.60 -5.18 14.91
C GLY A 221 -1.93 -5.38 15.64
N ILE A 222 -2.01 -6.49 16.37
CA ILE A 222 -3.09 -6.80 17.32
C ILE A 222 -2.67 -6.56 18.77
N LYS A 223 -1.39 -6.24 19.00
CA LYS A 223 -0.81 -5.86 20.28
C LYS A 223 -0.28 -4.43 20.22
N ASN A 224 -0.26 -3.77 21.38
CA ASN A 224 0.21 -2.39 21.51
C ASN A 224 1.72 -2.28 21.25
N ASP A 225 2.50 -3.33 21.52
CA ASP A 225 3.94 -3.41 21.25
C ASP A 225 4.29 -3.98 19.86
N SER A 226 3.30 -4.11 18.97
CA SER A 226 3.43 -4.66 17.62
C SER A 226 4.02 -6.09 17.65
N MET A 227 5.29 -6.28 17.29
CA MET A 227 5.96 -7.60 17.29
C MET A 227 6.95 -7.77 18.45
N GLY A 228 6.99 -6.83 19.42
CA GLY A 228 7.97 -6.81 20.49
C GLY A 228 7.91 -8.04 21.41
N SER A 229 6.71 -8.45 21.83
CA SER A 229 6.49 -9.57 22.76
C SER A 229 6.54 -10.96 22.10
N TYR A 230 6.64 -11.06 20.78
CA TYR A 230 6.75 -12.34 20.09
C TYR A 230 8.18 -12.89 20.11
N SER A 231 8.31 -14.22 19.99
CA SER A 231 9.60 -14.90 20.04
C SER A 231 10.53 -14.49 18.88
N ALA A 232 11.85 -14.66 19.09
CA ALA A 232 12.84 -14.37 18.06
C ALA A 232 12.58 -15.15 16.74
N TYR A 233 12.10 -16.40 16.84
CA TYR A 233 11.74 -17.20 15.67
C TYR A 233 10.61 -16.52 14.86
N LEU A 234 9.54 -16.10 15.52
CA LEU A 234 8.40 -15.44 14.87
C LEU A 234 8.81 -14.11 14.24
N GLN A 235 9.66 -13.32 14.91
CA GLN A 235 10.20 -12.09 14.36
C GLN A 235 11.04 -12.34 13.10
N TRP A 236 11.84 -13.41 13.05
CA TRP A 236 12.59 -13.79 11.86
C TRP A 236 11.69 -14.25 10.71
N VAL A 237 10.66 -15.04 10.99
CA VAL A 237 9.68 -15.44 9.96
C VAL A 237 9.05 -14.20 9.33
N VAL A 238 8.52 -13.29 10.14
CA VAL A 238 7.90 -12.04 9.64
C VAL A 238 8.91 -11.20 8.87
N THR A 239 10.17 -11.07 9.35
CA THR A 239 11.24 -10.34 8.64
C THR A 239 11.46 -10.88 7.23
N ILE A 240 11.59 -12.19 7.10
CA ILE A 240 11.83 -12.84 5.80
C ILE A 240 10.64 -12.62 4.87
N PHE A 241 9.39 -12.78 5.38
CA PHE A 241 8.20 -12.60 4.55
C PHE A 241 7.95 -11.14 4.17
N MET A 242 8.23 -10.16 5.05
CA MET A 242 8.24 -8.74 4.66
C MET A 242 9.17 -8.51 3.45
N ILE A 243 10.41 -9.02 3.51
CA ILE A 243 11.35 -8.89 2.40
C ILE A 243 10.82 -9.56 1.13
N LEU A 244 10.25 -10.78 1.24
CA LEU A 244 9.69 -11.50 0.10
C LEU A 244 8.50 -10.77 -0.55
N PHE A 245 7.57 -10.24 0.23
CA PHE A 245 6.44 -9.47 -0.30
C PHE A 245 6.88 -8.13 -0.92
N GLY A 246 8.03 -7.58 -0.51
CA GLY A 246 8.65 -6.40 -1.12
C GLY A 246 9.37 -6.67 -2.45
N VAL A 247 9.61 -7.94 -2.82
CA VAL A 247 10.23 -8.31 -4.11
C VAL A 247 9.23 -8.18 -5.25
N ASN A 248 9.71 -7.81 -6.43
CA ASN A 248 8.91 -7.82 -7.65
C ASN A 248 8.31 -9.22 -7.94
N PHE A 249 7.00 -9.34 -8.01
CA PHE A 249 6.32 -10.63 -8.21
C PHE A 249 6.66 -11.30 -9.56
N ASN A 250 7.15 -10.55 -10.55
CA ASN A 250 7.69 -11.13 -11.77
C ASN A 250 8.91 -12.02 -11.49
N ALA A 251 9.70 -11.74 -10.46
CA ALA A 251 10.83 -12.59 -10.07
C ALA A 251 10.32 -13.96 -9.58
N PHE A 252 9.25 -14.01 -8.77
CA PHE A 252 8.65 -15.28 -8.35
C PHE A 252 8.06 -16.06 -9.54
N TYR A 253 7.43 -15.36 -10.49
CA TYR A 253 6.97 -15.99 -11.72
C TYR A 253 8.13 -16.67 -12.49
N LEU A 254 9.27 -15.96 -12.62
CA LEU A 254 10.46 -16.51 -13.28
C LEU A 254 11.04 -17.73 -12.52
N ILE A 255 11.03 -17.66 -11.17
CA ILE A 255 11.47 -18.78 -10.32
C ILE A 255 10.56 -20.00 -10.51
N LEU A 256 9.24 -19.81 -10.53
CA LEU A 256 8.25 -20.88 -10.76
C LEU A 256 8.49 -21.57 -12.11
N TYR A 257 8.87 -20.83 -13.14
CA TYR A 257 9.23 -21.39 -14.45
C TYR A 257 10.70 -21.82 -14.57
N ARG A 258 11.40 -22.03 -13.44
CA ARG A 258 12.81 -22.47 -13.36
C ARG A 258 13.82 -21.57 -14.07
N LYS A 259 13.48 -20.29 -14.28
CA LYS A 259 14.35 -19.28 -14.90
C LYS A 259 15.14 -18.50 -13.85
N PHE A 260 15.77 -19.20 -12.89
CA PHE A 260 16.45 -18.61 -11.73
C PHE A 260 17.48 -17.53 -12.13
N LYS A 261 18.33 -17.81 -13.14
CA LYS A 261 19.35 -16.85 -13.61
C LYS A 261 18.74 -15.52 -14.07
N LYS A 262 17.52 -15.55 -14.66
CA LYS A 262 16.85 -14.33 -15.08
C LYS A 262 16.27 -13.57 -13.89
N ALA A 263 15.68 -14.26 -12.92
CA ALA A 263 15.14 -13.65 -11.71
C ALA A 263 16.22 -12.92 -10.91
N PHE A 264 17.37 -13.58 -10.63
CA PHE A 264 18.50 -12.96 -9.91
C PHE A 264 19.29 -11.92 -10.72
N ARG A 265 19.13 -11.88 -12.04
CA ARG A 265 19.73 -10.86 -12.90
C ARG A 265 18.87 -9.60 -13.03
N MET A 266 17.65 -9.60 -12.53
CA MET A 266 16.82 -8.38 -12.49
C MET A 266 17.55 -7.29 -11.73
N GLU A 267 17.73 -6.15 -12.40
CA GLU A 267 18.52 -5.04 -11.88
C GLU A 267 17.87 -4.44 -10.63
N GLU A 268 16.53 -4.27 -10.66
CA GLU A 268 15.77 -3.79 -9.53
C GLU A 268 15.94 -4.67 -8.30
N VAL A 269 15.80 -5.99 -8.44
CA VAL A 269 15.93 -6.97 -7.35
C VAL A 269 17.33 -6.92 -6.73
N ARG A 270 18.37 -6.78 -7.54
CA ARG A 270 19.75 -6.66 -7.04
C ARG A 270 19.98 -5.39 -6.23
N TYR A 271 19.48 -4.24 -6.70
CA TYR A 271 19.61 -2.98 -5.94
C TYR A 271 18.79 -3.03 -4.66
N TYR A 272 17.58 -3.63 -4.69
CA TYR A 272 16.76 -3.82 -3.51
C TYR A 272 17.49 -4.61 -2.41
N PHE A 273 18.06 -5.77 -2.72
CA PHE A 273 18.81 -6.55 -1.75
C PHE A 273 20.12 -5.86 -1.31
N LEU A 274 20.80 -5.17 -2.22
CA LEU A 274 22.02 -4.42 -1.88
C LEU A 274 21.71 -3.32 -0.84
N ILE A 275 20.62 -2.56 -1.02
CA ILE A 275 20.21 -1.51 -0.08
C ILE A 275 19.85 -2.14 1.26
N ILE A 276 19.10 -3.24 1.29
CA ILE A 276 18.72 -3.95 2.51
C ILE A 276 19.97 -4.40 3.27
N PHE A 277 20.86 -5.16 2.65
CA PHE A 277 22.03 -5.70 3.33
C PHE A 277 22.99 -4.61 3.80
N ALA A 278 23.20 -3.56 3.01
CA ALA A 278 24.02 -2.43 3.41
C ALA A 278 23.43 -1.71 4.64
N SER A 279 22.13 -1.46 4.65
CA SER A 279 21.44 -0.81 5.76
C SER A 279 21.47 -1.68 7.02
N ILE A 280 21.22 -2.99 6.90
CA ILE A 280 21.29 -3.93 8.02
C ILE A 280 22.70 -3.93 8.60
N ALA A 281 23.75 -4.01 7.78
CA ALA A 281 25.12 -4.04 8.25
C ALA A 281 25.47 -2.77 9.07
N ILE A 282 25.14 -1.59 8.53
CA ILE A 282 25.44 -0.32 9.20
C ILE A 282 24.66 -0.19 10.50
N ILE A 283 23.34 -0.47 10.50
CA ILE A 283 22.50 -0.37 11.70
C ILE A 283 22.96 -1.38 12.75
N THR A 284 23.24 -2.65 12.37
CA THR A 284 23.72 -3.66 13.31
C THR A 284 25.00 -3.21 14.02
N MET A 285 25.96 -2.62 13.29
CA MET A 285 27.18 -2.09 13.90
C MET A 285 26.89 -0.96 14.91
N GLN A 286 25.92 -0.09 14.60
CA GLN A 286 25.58 1.04 15.45
C GLN A 286 24.85 0.64 16.75
N ILE A 287 23.98 -0.39 16.69
CA ILE A 287 23.17 -0.80 17.85
C ILE A 287 23.83 -1.94 18.65
N LEU A 288 25.00 -2.45 18.22
CA LEU A 288 25.67 -3.58 18.86
C LEU A 288 25.97 -3.33 20.35
N HIS A 289 26.32 -2.10 20.70
CA HIS A 289 26.64 -1.73 22.09
C HIS A 289 25.42 -1.61 23.01
N THR A 290 24.22 -1.46 22.44
CA THR A 290 22.95 -1.35 23.19
C THR A 290 22.13 -2.63 23.19
N SER A 291 22.55 -3.64 22.43
CA SER A 291 21.85 -4.93 22.26
C SER A 291 22.49 -6.00 23.16
N ALA A 292 21.73 -7.04 23.48
CA ALA A 292 22.21 -8.17 24.27
C ALA A 292 23.31 -9.00 23.59
N GLY A 293 23.56 -8.79 22.31
CA GLY A 293 24.62 -9.44 21.53
C GLY A 293 24.42 -9.24 20.03
N ILE A 294 25.36 -9.76 19.23
CA ILE A 294 25.37 -9.56 17.78
C ILE A 294 24.11 -10.15 17.09
N PHE A 295 23.61 -11.30 17.56
CA PHE A 295 22.41 -11.92 17.00
C PHE A 295 21.15 -11.14 17.31
N ASP A 296 21.09 -10.51 18.48
CA ASP A 296 19.99 -9.65 18.88
C ASP A 296 20.00 -8.34 18.07
N ALA A 297 21.18 -7.70 17.98
CA ALA A 297 21.38 -6.53 17.15
C ALA A 297 21.00 -6.80 15.68
N LEU A 298 21.47 -7.92 15.12
CA LEU A 298 21.16 -8.32 13.74
C LEU A 298 19.67 -8.56 13.53
N ARG A 299 18.98 -9.17 14.50
CA ARG A 299 17.53 -9.43 14.42
C ARG A 299 16.74 -8.11 14.37
N HIS A 300 17.00 -7.21 15.30
CA HIS A 300 16.29 -5.92 15.36
C HIS A 300 16.62 -5.03 14.17
N ALA A 301 17.89 -4.96 13.75
CA ALA A 301 18.30 -4.23 12.56
C ALA A 301 17.62 -4.78 11.29
N SER A 302 17.63 -6.11 11.10
CA SER A 302 17.01 -6.76 9.94
C SER A 302 15.49 -6.54 9.92
N PHE A 303 14.85 -6.65 11.09
CA PHE A 303 13.42 -6.44 11.22
C PHE A 303 13.03 -5.02 10.85
N GLN A 304 13.68 -4.01 11.43
CA GLN A 304 13.33 -2.60 11.18
C GLN A 304 13.66 -2.18 9.76
N VAL A 305 14.80 -2.60 9.20
CA VAL A 305 15.14 -2.34 7.78
C VAL A 305 14.12 -2.97 6.86
N ALA A 306 13.77 -4.25 7.08
CA ALA A 306 12.73 -4.94 6.30
C ALA A 306 11.39 -4.20 6.40
N SER A 307 10.95 -3.90 7.62
CA SER A 307 9.69 -3.22 7.91
C SER A 307 9.57 -1.88 7.17
N ILE A 308 10.61 -1.05 7.22
CA ILE A 308 10.57 0.30 6.63
C ILE A 308 10.71 0.27 5.11
N ILE A 309 11.68 -0.47 4.55
CA ILE A 309 11.89 -0.48 3.09
C ILE A 309 10.75 -1.16 2.33
N THR A 310 10.11 -2.17 2.94
CA THR A 310 8.94 -2.84 2.34
C THR A 310 7.65 -2.10 2.60
N THR A 311 7.73 -1.00 3.36
CA THR A 311 6.58 -0.20 3.80
C THR A 311 5.55 -0.99 4.60
N THR A 312 6.01 -1.98 5.38
CA THR A 312 5.13 -2.79 6.23
C THR A 312 4.77 -2.07 7.54
N GLY A 313 5.74 -1.49 8.25
CA GLY A 313 5.49 -0.70 9.44
C GLY A 313 5.44 -1.45 10.77
N TYR A 314 5.63 -2.77 10.82
CA TYR A 314 5.79 -3.49 12.08
C TYR A 314 7.05 -3.07 12.83
N SER A 315 7.03 -3.16 14.16
CA SER A 315 8.19 -2.87 15.01
C SER A 315 8.43 -3.96 16.06
N THR A 316 9.70 -4.18 16.42
CA THR A 316 10.11 -5.06 17.52
C THR A 316 10.64 -4.28 18.70
N ILE A 317 11.05 -3.05 18.49
CA ILE A 317 11.59 -2.13 19.50
C ILE A 317 11.30 -0.69 19.06
N ASP A 318 11.40 0.24 20.02
CA ASP A 318 11.30 1.67 19.71
C ASP A 318 12.60 2.20 19.10
N PHE A 319 12.63 2.37 17.78
CA PHE A 319 13.78 2.94 17.06
C PHE A 319 13.95 4.44 17.24
N ASN A 320 13.02 5.16 17.90
CA ASN A 320 13.24 6.53 18.33
C ASN A 320 14.43 6.67 19.29
N LEU A 321 14.74 5.61 20.02
CA LEU A 321 15.87 5.55 20.94
C LEU A 321 17.22 5.28 20.25
N TRP A 322 17.21 4.97 18.95
CA TRP A 322 18.43 4.70 18.20
C TRP A 322 19.23 5.96 17.87
N SER A 323 20.50 5.76 17.48
CA SER A 323 21.38 6.85 17.06
C SER A 323 20.81 7.63 15.87
N GLN A 324 21.20 8.87 15.72
CA GLN A 324 20.75 9.71 14.59
C GLN A 324 21.11 9.10 13.23
N THR A 325 22.24 8.38 13.15
CA THR A 325 22.64 7.65 11.92
C THR A 325 21.60 6.60 11.57
N CYS A 326 21.15 5.79 12.52
CA CYS A 326 20.12 4.77 12.30
C CYS A 326 18.78 5.39 11.86
N LYS A 327 18.31 6.44 12.58
CA LYS A 327 17.11 7.19 12.23
C LYS A 327 17.18 7.75 10.80
N THR A 328 18.34 8.33 10.43
CA THR A 328 18.56 8.87 9.08
C THR A 328 18.47 7.78 8.00
N ILE A 329 19.09 6.62 8.24
CA ILE A 329 18.99 5.48 7.31
C ILE A 329 17.53 5.05 7.15
N LEU A 330 16.78 4.90 8.27
CA LEU A 330 15.37 4.53 8.21
C LEU A 330 14.54 5.56 7.43
N ILE A 331 14.75 6.88 7.66
CA ILE A 331 14.07 7.93 6.87
C ILE A 331 14.40 7.80 5.38
N LEU A 332 15.65 7.59 5.02
CA LEU A 332 16.02 7.41 3.60
C LEU A 332 15.35 6.18 2.99
N LEU A 333 15.24 5.08 3.74
CA LEU A 333 14.53 3.87 3.31
C LEU A 333 13.03 4.11 3.13
N MET A 334 12.39 5.00 3.91
CA MET A 334 10.99 5.38 3.73
C MET A 334 10.71 5.89 2.31
N PHE A 335 11.62 6.69 1.76
CA PHE A 335 11.48 7.23 0.40
C PHE A 335 11.78 6.20 -0.69
N VAL A 336 12.77 5.32 -0.46
CA VAL A 336 13.17 4.32 -1.47
C VAL A 336 12.02 3.35 -1.75
N GLY A 337 11.44 2.77 -0.71
CA GLY A 337 10.35 1.82 -0.82
C GLY A 337 10.74 0.45 -1.39
N ALA A 338 9.74 -0.35 -1.74
CA ALA A 338 9.89 -1.71 -2.27
C ALA A 338 10.10 -1.75 -3.80
N CYS A 339 10.18 -2.95 -4.37
CA CYS A 339 10.23 -3.13 -5.83
C CYS A 339 8.89 -2.77 -6.51
N ALA A 340 8.95 -2.31 -7.74
CA ALA A 340 7.76 -2.18 -8.59
C ALA A 340 7.11 -3.55 -8.82
N GLY A 341 5.78 -3.61 -8.80
CA GLY A 341 5.05 -4.87 -8.93
C GLY A 341 5.20 -5.80 -7.71
N SER A 342 5.48 -5.24 -6.53
CA SER A 342 5.32 -5.84 -5.20
C SER A 342 4.08 -5.26 -4.51
N THR A 343 3.78 -5.71 -3.29
CA THR A 343 2.71 -5.14 -2.47
C THR A 343 3.10 -3.83 -1.79
N GLY A 344 4.41 -3.56 -1.61
CA GLY A 344 4.92 -2.39 -0.89
C GLY A 344 4.60 -1.04 -1.54
N GLY A 345 4.62 0.01 -0.75
CA GLY A 345 4.46 1.42 -1.14
C GLY A 345 5.78 2.11 -1.53
N GLY A 346 5.86 3.41 -1.32
CA GLY A 346 7.03 4.25 -1.60
C GLY A 346 7.22 4.61 -3.07
N ILE A 347 8.29 5.33 -3.37
CA ILE A 347 8.62 5.80 -4.74
C ILE A 347 8.99 4.63 -5.66
N LYS A 348 9.44 3.51 -5.13
CA LYS A 348 9.93 2.27 -5.76
C LYS A 348 11.40 2.33 -6.19
N VAL A 349 12.10 1.22 -5.91
CA VAL A 349 13.52 1.04 -6.26
C VAL A 349 13.77 1.29 -7.74
N SER A 350 12.90 0.83 -8.64
CA SER A 350 13.06 1.04 -10.10
C SER A 350 13.11 2.52 -10.50
N ARG A 351 12.27 3.37 -9.90
CA ARG A 351 12.30 4.82 -10.16
C ARG A 351 13.58 5.46 -9.64
N PHE A 352 14.05 5.08 -8.45
CA PHE A 352 15.33 5.56 -7.93
C PHE A 352 16.48 5.19 -8.85
N VAL A 353 16.53 3.96 -9.35
CA VAL A 353 17.56 3.52 -10.30
C VAL A 353 17.49 4.33 -11.60
N ILE A 354 16.28 4.59 -12.14
CA ILE A 354 16.12 5.40 -13.35
C ILE A 354 16.56 6.85 -13.09
N LEU A 355 16.21 7.45 -11.95
CA LEU A 355 16.62 8.82 -11.57
C LEU A 355 18.14 8.91 -11.44
N CYS A 356 18.81 7.99 -10.75
CA CYS A 356 20.26 7.96 -10.63
C CYS A 356 20.94 7.82 -12.00
N LYS A 357 20.39 6.98 -12.88
CA LYS A 357 20.91 6.83 -14.26
C LYS A 357 20.66 8.08 -15.10
N THR A 358 19.56 8.80 -14.87
CA THR A 358 19.26 10.08 -15.52
C THR A 358 20.30 11.12 -15.11
N VAL A 359 20.57 11.28 -13.80
CA VAL A 359 21.62 12.18 -13.31
C VAL A 359 22.98 11.82 -13.93
N LYS A 360 23.37 10.53 -13.92
CA LYS A 360 24.62 10.08 -14.53
C LYS A 360 24.68 10.38 -16.03
N LYS A 361 23.57 10.25 -16.75
CA LYS A 361 23.48 10.60 -18.18
C LYS A 361 23.70 12.10 -18.38
N GLU A 362 23.05 12.94 -17.60
CA GLU A 362 23.21 14.41 -17.69
C GLU A 362 24.63 14.85 -17.38
N LEU A 363 25.24 14.35 -16.30
CA LEU A 363 26.65 14.61 -16.00
C LEU A 363 27.59 14.21 -17.14
N ASN A 364 27.34 13.05 -17.77
CA ASN A 364 28.11 12.64 -18.95
C ASN A 364 27.91 13.55 -20.17
N ALA A 365 26.71 14.14 -20.32
CA ALA A 365 26.42 15.07 -21.43
C ALA A 365 27.21 16.37 -21.28
N TYR A 366 27.44 16.85 -20.02
CA TYR A 366 28.34 18.00 -19.79
C TYR A 366 29.80 17.70 -20.17
N ILE A 367 30.28 16.48 -19.92
CA ILE A 367 31.68 16.10 -20.27
C ILE A 367 31.82 15.78 -21.77
N HIS A 368 30.80 15.14 -22.36
CA HIS A 368 30.79 14.71 -23.76
C HIS A 368 29.53 15.18 -24.49
N PRO A 369 29.37 16.48 -24.85
CA PRO A 369 28.15 17.05 -25.39
C PRO A 369 27.63 16.39 -26.67
N LYS A 370 28.51 15.81 -27.48
CA LYS A 370 28.16 15.10 -28.75
C LYS A 370 27.74 13.64 -28.55
N SER A 371 27.83 13.10 -27.33
CA SER A 371 27.55 11.69 -27.04
C SER A 371 26.06 11.49 -26.76
N ILE A 372 25.36 10.73 -27.61
CA ILE A 372 23.97 10.34 -27.41
C ILE A 372 23.97 9.02 -26.61
N LYS A 373 23.83 9.10 -25.27
CA LYS A 373 23.69 7.91 -24.42
C LYS A 373 22.23 7.66 -24.10
N LYS A 374 21.77 6.42 -24.31
CA LYS A 374 20.44 5.95 -23.90
C LYS A 374 20.53 5.35 -22.51
N ILE A 375 19.49 5.54 -21.71
CA ILE A 375 19.36 4.92 -20.38
C ILE A 375 18.88 3.48 -20.61
N ASN A 376 19.59 2.51 -20.03
CA ASN A 376 19.20 1.11 -20.05
C ASN A 376 18.75 0.70 -18.63
N PHE A 377 17.62 -0.03 -18.55
CA PHE A 377 17.10 -0.64 -17.34
C PHE A 377 16.59 -2.04 -17.67
N GLU A 378 16.88 -3.04 -16.84
CA GLU A 378 16.55 -4.45 -17.08
C GLU A 378 17.04 -4.94 -18.47
N HIS A 379 18.26 -4.54 -18.85
CA HIS A 379 18.88 -4.85 -20.15
C HIS A 379 18.12 -4.33 -21.38
N LYS A 380 17.15 -3.44 -21.19
CA LYS A 380 16.39 -2.78 -22.28
C LYS A 380 16.62 -1.27 -22.24
N THR A 381 16.59 -0.66 -23.42
CA THR A 381 16.60 0.81 -23.50
C THR A 381 15.28 1.37 -22.96
N VAL A 382 15.38 2.28 -22.00
CA VAL A 382 14.23 2.98 -21.44
C VAL A 382 13.75 4.03 -22.44
N GLU A 383 12.45 4.00 -22.76
CA GLU A 383 11.82 4.99 -23.61
C GLU A 383 11.87 6.38 -22.97
N HIS A 384 12.02 7.42 -23.78
CA HIS A 384 12.08 8.80 -23.30
C HIS A 384 10.84 9.20 -22.49
N GLU A 385 9.68 8.68 -22.86
CA GLU A 385 8.42 8.93 -22.16
C GLU A 385 8.43 8.38 -20.73
N VAL A 386 9.03 7.21 -20.51
CA VAL A 386 9.15 6.60 -19.17
C VAL A 386 10.07 7.44 -18.28
N VAL A 387 11.20 7.92 -18.84
CA VAL A 387 12.12 8.81 -18.10
C VAL A 387 11.42 10.11 -17.73
N ARG A 388 10.71 10.74 -18.69
CA ARG A 388 9.94 11.96 -18.45
C ARG A 388 8.85 11.72 -17.39
N ALA A 389 8.09 10.65 -17.50
CA ALA A 389 7.03 10.31 -16.55
C ALA A 389 7.60 10.10 -15.14
N THR A 390 8.77 9.45 -15.00
CA THR A 390 9.46 9.26 -13.71
C THR A 390 9.89 10.61 -13.10
N ASN A 391 10.45 11.51 -13.90
CA ASN A 391 10.85 12.84 -13.43
C ASN A 391 9.63 13.68 -13.01
N VAL A 392 8.55 13.68 -13.80
CA VAL A 392 7.31 14.40 -13.47
C VAL A 392 6.66 13.83 -12.21
N TYR A 393 6.65 12.48 -12.06
CA TYR A 393 6.19 11.84 -10.84
C TYR A 393 6.96 12.33 -9.61
N PHE A 394 8.30 12.34 -9.70
CA PHE A 394 9.14 12.77 -8.57
C PHE A 394 8.92 14.24 -8.21
N ILE A 395 8.81 15.14 -9.21
CA ILE A 395 8.51 16.56 -8.97
C ILE A 395 7.14 16.72 -8.31
N THR A 396 6.10 16.04 -8.83
CA THR A 396 4.75 16.09 -8.26
C THR A 396 4.72 15.55 -6.83
N TYR A 397 5.45 14.46 -6.59
CA TYR A 397 5.61 13.89 -5.25
C TYR A 397 6.22 14.89 -4.28
N MET A 398 7.32 15.55 -4.65
CA MET A 398 8.00 16.56 -3.79
C MET A 398 7.12 17.77 -3.51
N ILE A 399 6.36 18.25 -4.50
CA ILE A 399 5.41 19.36 -4.32
C ILE A 399 4.32 18.97 -3.33
N LEU A 400 3.72 17.78 -3.51
CA LEU A 400 2.67 17.29 -2.62
C LEU A 400 3.22 17.10 -1.20
N PHE A 401 4.37 16.44 -1.08
CA PHE A 401 5.04 16.24 0.21
C PHE A 401 5.26 17.57 0.97
N ALA A 402 5.85 18.57 0.30
CA ALA A 402 6.10 19.87 0.91
C ALA A 402 4.79 20.57 1.30
N PHE A 403 3.77 20.50 0.46
CA PHE A 403 2.46 21.05 0.75
C PHE A 403 1.81 20.38 1.96
N SER A 404 1.86 19.04 2.06
CA SER A 404 1.29 18.29 3.17
C SER A 404 2.01 18.60 4.49
N VAL A 405 3.36 18.64 4.49
CA VAL A 405 4.13 19.05 5.68
C VAL A 405 3.73 20.46 6.13
N PHE A 406 3.59 21.39 5.19
CA PHE A 406 3.14 22.75 5.51
C PHE A 406 1.71 22.74 6.07
N ALA A 407 0.79 21.98 5.44
CA ALA A 407 -0.61 21.94 5.86
C ALA A 407 -0.79 21.39 7.29
N ILE A 408 -0.05 20.33 7.67
CA ILE A 408 -0.18 19.76 9.02
C ILE A 408 0.62 20.55 10.08
N SER A 409 1.51 21.45 9.67
CA SER A 409 2.26 22.29 10.62
C SER A 409 1.38 23.26 11.42
N PHE A 410 0.14 23.51 10.96
CA PHE A 410 -0.83 24.32 11.71
C PHE A 410 -1.25 23.71 13.04
N ASP A 411 -1.05 22.40 13.24
CA ASP A 411 -1.30 21.75 14.53
C ASP A 411 -0.24 22.06 15.60
N GLY A 412 0.86 22.74 15.24
CA GLY A 412 1.90 23.18 16.18
C GLY A 412 2.85 22.08 16.66
N ASN A 413 2.83 20.90 16.05
CA ASN A 413 3.78 19.82 16.33
C ASN A 413 5.19 20.17 15.79
N ASP A 414 6.22 19.52 16.34
CA ASP A 414 7.60 19.68 15.90
C ASP A 414 7.81 19.26 14.44
N LEU A 415 8.86 19.81 13.81
CA LEU A 415 9.14 19.59 12.39
C LEU A 415 9.44 18.13 12.07
N ILE A 416 10.12 17.39 12.96
CA ILE A 416 10.47 15.97 12.72
C ILE A 416 9.20 15.12 12.73
N THR A 417 8.31 15.34 13.69
CA THR A 417 6.98 14.69 13.74
C THR A 417 6.19 14.95 12.46
N ASN A 418 6.06 16.22 12.04
CA ASN A 418 5.31 16.59 10.84
C ASN A 418 5.95 15.99 9.57
N PHE A 419 7.26 16.13 9.42
CA PHE A 419 8.00 15.59 8.27
C PHE A 419 7.85 14.07 8.15
N THR A 420 8.04 13.36 9.27
CA THR A 420 7.99 11.88 9.25
C THR A 420 6.55 11.35 9.21
N ALA A 421 5.56 12.07 9.73
CA ALA A 421 4.15 11.74 9.58
C ALA A 421 3.73 11.76 8.09
N VAL A 422 4.11 12.83 7.36
CA VAL A 422 3.84 12.88 5.91
C VAL A 422 4.67 11.83 5.16
N ALA A 423 5.95 11.63 5.52
CA ALA A 423 6.77 10.59 4.89
C ALA A 423 6.16 9.19 5.09
N ALA A 424 5.68 8.89 6.29
CA ALA A 424 5.05 7.61 6.60
C ALA A 424 3.72 7.42 5.84
N THR A 425 2.90 8.45 5.72
CA THR A 425 1.57 8.35 5.08
C THR A 425 1.65 8.33 3.56
N ILE A 426 2.43 9.22 2.94
CA ILE A 426 2.55 9.27 1.47
C ILE A 426 3.29 8.06 0.89
N ASN A 427 4.15 7.40 1.68
CA ASN A 427 4.84 6.18 1.28
C ASN A 427 4.14 4.91 1.78
N ASN A 428 3.03 5.04 2.50
CA ASN A 428 2.24 3.93 3.06
C ASN A 428 3.07 2.99 3.95
N ILE A 429 3.70 3.53 5.01
CA ILE A 429 4.64 2.79 5.89
C ILE A 429 4.08 2.57 7.30
N GLY A 430 3.34 3.56 7.84
CA GLY A 430 2.79 3.57 9.18
C GLY A 430 3.58 4.41 10.16
N PRO A 431 4.58 3.88 10.86
CA PRO A 431 5.31 4.64 11.86
C PRO A 431 6.27 5.67 11.26
N GLY A 432 6.38 6.83 11.89
CA GLY A 432 7.39 7.85 11.65
C GLY A 432 8.43 7.92 12.78
N LEU A 433 8.78 9.14 13.20
CA LEU A 433 9.66 9.43 14.33
C LEU A 433 8.96 10.36 15.33
N GLU A 434 9.57 10.51 16.50
CA GLU A 434 9.10 11.34 17.61
C GLU A 434 7.65 10.98 17.98
N LEU A 435 6.69 11.92 17.92
CA LEU A 435 5.30 11.72 18.34
C LEU A 435 4.48 10.76 17.46
N VAL A 436 5.01 10.36 16.30
CA VAL A 436 4.42 9.34 15.40
C VAL A 436 5.32 8.13 15.25
N GLY A 437 6.23 7.91 16.22
CA GLY A 437 7.12 6.76 16.26
C GLY A 437 6.39 5.42 16.46
N PRO A 438 7.15 4.32 16.48
CA PRO A 438 6.59 2.96 16.45
C PRO A 438 5.74 2.59 17.69
N THR A 439 5.91 3.30 18.81
CA THR A 439 5.15 3.13 20.05
C THR A 439 4.08 4.21 20.25
N GLN A 440 3.93 5.11 19.28
CA GLN A 440 3.02 6.25 19.30
C GLN A 440 1.90 6.07 18.28
N ASN A 441 0.98 7.06 18.18
CA ASN A 441 -0.14 7.01 17.25
C ASN A 441 -0.43 8.38 16.64
N PHE A 442 -1.29 8.41 15.60
CA PHE A 442 -1.69 9.62 14.89
C PHE A 442 -2.90 10.33 15.50
N GLY A 443 -3.37 9.91 16.68
CA GLY A 443 -4.49 10.52 17.39
C GLY A 443 -4.28 12.00 17.73
N LEU A 444 -3.01 12.41 17.91
CA LEU A 444 -2.60 13.79 18.24
C LEU A 444 -2.99 14.84 17.18
N PHE A 445 -3.15 14.46 15.92
CA PHE A 445 -3.46 15.39 14.84
C PHE A 445 -4.92 15.84 14.86
N SER A 446 -5.16 17.10 14.47
CA SER A 446 -6.49 17.64 14.26
C SER A 446 -7.25 16.92 13.14
N GLY A 447 -8.57 17.06 13.10
CA GLY A 447 -9.38 16.51 12.00
C GLY A 447 -8.92 16.98 10.62
N PHE A 448 -8.50 18.25 10.49
CA PHE A 448 -7.95 18.79 9.24
C PHE A 448 -6.66 18.08 8.83
N SER A 449 -5.69 17.96 9.74
CA SER A 449 -4.43 17.27 9.47
C SER A 449 -4.63 15.78 9.17
N LYS A 450 -5.57 15.12 9.85
CA LYS A 450 -5.96 13.75 9.52
C LYS A 450 -6.49 13.62 8.09
N PHE A 451 -7.30 14.59 7.61
CA PHE A 451 -7.75 14.59 6.20
C PHE A 451 -6.61 14.78 5.20
N VAL A 452 -5.63 15.63 5.51
CA VAL A 452 -4.43 15.78 4.67
C VAL A 452 -3.64 14.47 4.61
N LEU A 453 -3.38 13.83 5.76
CA LEU A 453 -2.69 12.56 5.83
C LEU A 453 -3.45 11.41 5.15
N MET A 454 -4.77 11.37 5.26
CA MET A 454 -5.63 10.43 4.51
C MET A 454 -5.51 10.61 2.99
N PHE A 455 -5.46 11.89 2.54
CA PHE A 455 -5.21 12.19 1.14
C PHE A 455 -3.84 11.69 0.68
N ASP A 456 -2.79 11.87 1.50
CA ASP A 456 -1.44 11.38 1.22
C ASP A 456 -1.39 9.85 1.12
N MET A 457 -2.07 9.12 2.02
CA MET A 457 -2.19 7.65 1.96
C MET A 457 -2.82 7.18 0.65
N LEU A 458 -3.92 7.81 0.23
CA LEU A 458 -4.59 7.48 -1.02
C LEU A 458 -3.73 7.87 -2.23
N ALA A 459 -3.07 9.03 -2.20
CA ALA A 459 -2.20 9.50 -3.26
C ALA A 459 -0.99 8.59 -3.44
N GLY A 460 -0.35 8.18 -2.35
CA GLY A 460 0.76 7.22 -2.36
C GLY A 460 0.37 5.88 -2.96
N ARG A 461 -0.76 5.32 -2.51
CA ARG A 461 -1.27 4.02 -2.98
C ARG A 461 -1.69 4.03 -4.44
N LEU A 462 -2.29 5.13 -4.91
CA LEU A 462 -2.82 5.30 -6.27
C LEU A 462 -1.80 5.91 -7.25
N GLU A 463 -0.53 6.02 -6.86
CA GLU A 463 0.53 6.56 -7.74
C GLU A 463 0.29 8.03 -8.16
N LEU A 464 -0.26 8.86 -7.27
CA LEU A 464 -0.54 10.29 -7.36
C LEU A 464 -1.57 10.67 -8.45
N PHE A 465 -1.26 10.41 -9.73
CA PHE A 465 -2.03 10.93 -10.86
C PHE A 465 -3.49 10.48 -10.93
N PRO A 466 -3.86 9.22 -10.66
CA PRO A 466 -5.26 8.81 -10.64
C PRO A 466 -6.10 9.59 -9.65
N LEU A 467 -5.56 9.88 -8.46
CA LEU A 467 -6.25 10.68 -7.45
C LEU A 467 -6.30 12.16 -7.83
N LEU A 468 -5.16 12.74 -8.25
CA LEU A 468 -5.08 14.15 -8.66
C LEU A 468 -6.00 14.47 -9.85
N LEU A 469 -6.23 13.51 -10.73
CA LEU A 469 -7.16 13.67 -11.86
C LEU A 469 -8.58 14.00 -11.40
N LEU A 470 -9.02 13.51 -10.23
CA LEU A 470 -10.35 13.85 -9.67
C LEU A 470 -10.53 15.35 -9.43
N PHE A 471 -9.45 16.08 -9.18
CA PHE A 471 -9.47 17.52 -8.93
C PHE A 471 -9.33 18.36 -10.19
N HIS A 472 -9.11 17.72 -11.36
CA HIS A 472 -8.91 18.46 -12.60
C HIS A 472 -10.24 19.04 -13.16
N PRO A 473 -10.36 20.39 -13.34
CA PRO A 473 -11.63 21.03 -13.69
C PRO A 473 -12.27 20.55 -15.00
N THR A 474 -11.45 20.22 -16.01
CA THR A 474 -11.95 19.74 -17.31
C THR A 474 -12.68 18.41 -17.22
N LEU A 475 -12.33 17.55 -16.24
CA LEU A 475 -13.03 16.31 -16.01
C LEU A 475 -14.51 16.57 -15.68
N TRP A 476 -14.77 17.47 -14.77
CA TRP A 476 -16.11 17.83 -14.29
C TRP A 476 -16.91 18.60 -15.35
N LYS A 477 -16.25 19.47 -16.16
CA LYS A 477 -16.86 20.14 -17.30
C LYS A 477 -17.35 19.13 -18.36
N GLU A 478 -16.57 18.10 -18.67
CA GLU A 478 -17.01 17.01 -19.58
C GLU A 478 -18.23 16.24 -19.05
N ILE A 479 -18.31 16.03 -17.74
CA ILE A 479 -19.47 15.37 -17.12
C ILE A 479 -20.71 16.23 -17.25
N ALA A 480 -20.62 17.53 -16.93
CA ALA A 480 -21.71 18.48 -17.01
C ALA A 480 -22.21 18.67 -18.44
N SER A 481 -21.30 18.87 -19.41
CA SER A 481 -21.65 19.04 -20.83
C SER A 481 -22.27 17.81 -21.46
N GLY A 482 -21.83 16.61 -21.07
CA GLY A 482 -22.44 15.34 -21.49
C GLY A 482 -23.88 15.15 -20.98
N LYS A 483 -24.23 15.68 -19.82
CA LYS A 483 -25.61 15.72 -19.30
C LYS A 483 -26.50 16.68 -20.11
N ILE A 484 -25.98 17.86 -20.45
CA ILE A 484 -26.72 18.87 -21.21
C ILE A 484 -27.04 18.38 -22.65
N ARG A 485 -26.11 17.66 -23.30
CA ARG A 485 -26.37 17.04 -24.62
C ARG A 485 -27.42 15.91 -24.56
N LYS A 486 -27.57 15.20 -23.45
CA LYS A 486 -28.57 14.13 -23.28
C LYS A 486 -29.97 14.68 -22.94
N LEU A 487 -30.05 15.88 -22.36
CA LEU A 487 -31.34 16.55 -22.08
C LEU A 487 -31.88 17.30 -23.31
N LYS A 488 -31.04 17.54 -24.34
CA LYS A 488 -31.44 18.18 -25.62
C LYS A 488 -31.71 17.19 -26.76
N LYS A 489 -31.63 15.87 -26.48
CA LYS A 489 -32.05 14.77 -27.35
C LYS A 489 -33.21 14.01 -26.67
#